data_9006b9d1d465e84fe3170ea60a3f2329
#
_entry.id   9006b9d1d465e84fe3170ea60a3f2329
#
_cell.length_a   1.000
_cell.length_b   1.000
_cell.length_c   1.000
_cell.angle_alpha   90.00
_cell.angle_beta   90.00
_cell.angle_gamma   90.00
#
_symmetry.space_group_name_H-M   'P 1'
#
loop_
_entity.id
_entity.type
_entity.pdbx_description
1 polymer ?
#
loop_
_entity_poly.entity_id
_entity_poly.type
_entity_poly.pdbx_seq_one_letter_code
_entity_poly.pdbx_strand_id
1 'polypeptide(L)'
;MKYKLIFLALLFSMCTNVTQESNEEIRVISLSTTHTEVIQTLGGQDTLVAIDAFSEVDFPVERIDAYTVTAEELAPLNPDVVILAFDFNGIVEGLENQELNYVLLPPAKNFEDVYSQIETIGALVNKESEAFSTTRDMKIEINRILDNA
;
A
#
# COMPACT_ATOMS: atom_id res chain seq x y z
N MET A 1 -45.46 20.94 -59.04
CA MET A 1 -44.08 20.45 -58.83
C MET A 1 -43.82 20.50 -57.31
N LYS A 2 -43.74 19.31 -56.67
CA LYS A 2 -43.59 19.20 -55.21
C LYS A 2 -42.15 18.80 -54.89
N TYR A 3 -41.37 19.71 -54.35
CA TYR A 3 -40.01 19.42 -53.87
C TYR A 3 -40.09 18.85 -52.46
N LYS A 4 -39.74 17.55 -52.28
CA LYS A 4 -39.54 16.90 -51.00
C LYS A 4 -38.14 17.25 -50.50
N LEU A 5 -38.04 18.07 -49.45
CA LEU A 5 -36.81 18.24 -48.70
C LEU A 5 -36.53 16.96 -47.87
N ILE A 6 -35.48 16.29 -48.19
CA ILE A 6 -34.96 15.18 -47.38
C ILE A 6 -33.99 15.77 -46.34
N PHE A 7 -34.42 15.79 -45.08
CA PHE A 7 -33.59 16.23 -43.95
C PHE A 7 -32.71 15.02 -43.54
N LEU A 8 -31.45 15.06 -43.96
CA LEU A 8 -30.47 14.05 -43.58
C LEU A 8 -29.93 14.41 -42.19
N ALA A 9 -30.45 13.78 -41.14
CA ALA A 9 -29.95 13.90 -39.77
C ALA A 9 -28.66 13.12 -39.64
N LEU A 10 -27.52 13.82 -39.62
CA LEU A 10 -26.20 13.29 -39.25
C LEU A 10 -26.20 13.07 -37.72
N LEU A 11 -26.41 11.81 -37.30
CA LEU A 11 -26.14 11.38 -35.94
C LEU A 11 -24.64 11.33 -35.74
N PHE A 12 -24.08 12.37 -35.14
CA PHE A 12 -22.75 12.35 -34.58
C PHE A 12 -22.76 11.41 -33.34
N SER A 13 -22.39 10.16 -33.55
CA SER A 13 -22.09 9.24 -32.45
C SER A 13 -20.75 9.67 -31.82
N MET A 14 -20.80 10.53 -30.82
CA MET A 14 -19.66 10.78 -29.95
C MET A 14 -19.42 9.54 -29.12
N CYS A 15 -18.54 8.64 -29.58
CA CYS A 15 -17.88 7.69 -28.72
C CYS A 15 -17.02 8.46 -27.73
N THR A 16 -17.56 8.74 -26.55
CA THR A 16 -16.75 9.08 -25.39
C THR A 16 -16.01 7.81 -25.01
N ASN A 17 -14.73 7.73 -25.38
CA ASN A 17 -13.80 6.80 -24.74
C ASN A 17 -13.72 7.21 -23.27
N VAL A 18 -14.55 6.62 -22.43
CA VAL A 18 -14.31 6.55 -21.01
C VAL A 18 -13.07 5.66 -20.87
N THR A 19 -11.91 6.27 -20.73
CA THR A 19 -10.74 5.60 -20.22
C THR A 19 -11.15 5.12 -18.83
N GLN A 20 -11.52 3.84 -18.69
CA GLN A 20 -11.50 3.20 -17.40
C GLN A 20 -10.03 3.25 -16.99
N GLU A 21 -9.67 4.18 -16.11
CA GLU A 21 -8.51 3.98 -15.25
C GLU A 21 -8.79 2.64 -14.57
N SER A 22 -8.05 1.62 -14.96
CA SER A 22 -8.00 0.38 -14.21
C SER A 22 -7.45 0.80 -12.84
N ASN A 23 -8.35 0.89 -11.89
CA ASN A 23 -8.00 1.01 -10.48
C ASN A 23 -7.43 -0.36 -10.10
N GLU A 24 -6.22 -0.67 -10.60
CA GLU A 24 -5.50 -1.86 -10.16
C GLU A 24 -5.23 -1.64 -8.69
N GLU A 25 -5.88 -2.46 -7.89
CA GLU A 25 -5.75 -2.44 -6.44
C GLU A 25 -4.30 -2.80 -6.11
N ILE A 26 -3.59 -1.89 -5.44
CA ILE A 26 -2.19 -2.09 -5.08
C ILE A 26 -2.04 -3.36 -4.22
N ARG A 27 -1.03 -4.15 -4.51
CA ARG A 27 -0.78 -5.46 -3.91
C ARG A 27 0.45 -5.40 -3.02
N VAL A 28 0.24 -5.45 -1.72
CA VAL A 28 1.29 -5.28 -0.71
C VAL A 28 1.54 -6.60 0.02
N ILE A 29 2.81 -6.98 0.15
CA ILE A 29 3.26 -7.98 1.11
C ILE A 29 3.91 -7.25 2.28
N SER A 30 3.45 -7.51 3.51
CA SER A 30 4.04 -6.93 4.72
C SER A 30 4.73 -8.01 5.55
N LEU A 31 6.05 -8.05 5.52
CA LEU A 31 6.88 -8.99 6.28
C LEU A 31 7.28 -8.41 7.65
N SER A 32 6.37 -7.70 8.30
CA SER A 32 6.59 -7.13 9.64
C SER A 32 5.27 -6.89 10.34
N THR A 33 5.13 -7.39 11.54
CA THR A 33 3.96 -7.19 12.40
C THR A 33 3.64 -5.71 12.60
N THR A 34 4.64 -4.89 12.91
CA THR A 34 4.46 -3.44 13.13
C THR A 34 3.95 -2.74 11.87
N HIS A 35 4.50 -3.05 10.70
CA HIS A 35 4.06 -2.42 9.45
C HIS A 35 2.64 -2.88 9.08
N THR A 36 2.29 -4.14 9.32
CA THR A 36 0.93 -4.65 9.14
C THR A 36 -0.07 -3.90 10.04
N GLU A 37 0.27 -3.63 11.31
CA GLU A 37 -0.55 -2.84 12.22
C GLU A 37 -0.75 -1.39 11.74
N VAL A 38 0.32 -0.76 11.20
CA VAL A 38 0.23 0.58 10.61
C VAL A 38 -0.73 0.55 9.42
N ILE A 39 -0.59 -0.39 8.48
CA ILE A 39 -1.47 -0.53 7.32
C ILE A 39 -2.93 -0.66 7.75
N GLN A 40 -3.23 -1.51 8.73
CA GLN A 40 -4.58 -1.66 9.29
C GLN A 40 -5.10 -0.36 9.91
N THR A 41 -4.27 0.31 10.71
CA THR A 41 -4.61 1.58 11.39
C THR A 41 -4.98 2.66 10.37
N LEU A 42 -4.33 2.67 9.22
CA LEU A 42 -4.62 3.59 8.11
C LEU A 42 -5.81 3.15 7.25
N GLY A 43 -6.40 1.96 7.50
CA GLY A 43 -7.49 1.44 6.69
C GLY A 43 -7.03 0.91 5.32
N GLY A 44 -5.79 0.47 5.22
CA GLY A 44 -5.18 -0.08 4.00
C GLY A 44 -5.20 -1.60 3.89
N GLN A 45 -5.94 -2.31 4.76
CA GLN A 45 -5.95 -3.77 4.82
C GLN A 45 -6.32 -4.46 3.51
N ASP A 46 -7.13 -3.82 2.67
CA ASP A 46 -7.56 -4.38 1.38
C ASP A 46 -6.40 -4.51 0.39
N THR A 47 -5.30 -3.77 0.60
CA THR A 47 -4.09 -3.88 -0.24
C THR A 47 -3.23 -5.10 0.11
N LEU A 48 -3.43 -5.71 1.28
CA LEU A 48 -2.58 -6.80 1.78
C LEU A 48 -2.89 -8.12 1.07
N VAL A 49 -1.93 -8.65 0.31
CA VAL A 49 -2.02 -9.98 -0.31
C VAL A 49 -1.34 -11.06 0.54
N ALA A 50 -0.35 -10.69 1.34
CA ALA A 50 0.25 -11.56 2.35
C ALA A 50 0.85 -10.73 3.51
N ILE A 51 0.93 -11.34 4.68
CA ILE A 51 1.48 -10.71 5.90
C ILE A 51 2.42 -11.66 6.62
N ASP A 52 3.25 -11.11 7.52
CA ASP A 52 4.03 -11.90 8.45
C ASP A 52 3.14 -12.81 9.31
N ALA A 53 3.55 -14.06 9.49
CA ALA A 53 2.79 -15.09 10.20
C ALA A 53 2.42 -14.72 11.64
N PHE A 54 3.19 -13.83 12.28
CA PHE A 54 2.95 -13.36 13.64
C PHE A 54 2.06 -12.11 13.73
N SER A 55 1.64 -11.53 12.59
CA SER A 55 0.71 -10.41 12.58
C SER A 55 -0.68 -10.83 13.04
N GLU A 56 -1.33 -10.01 13.87
CA GLU A 56 -2.71 -10.24 14.32
C GLU A 56 -3.69 -9.47 13.45
N VAL A 57 -4.52 -10.20 12.70
CA VAL A 57 -5.56 -9.65 11.83
C VAL A 57 -6.83 -10.51 11.93
N ASP A 58 -7.99 -9.90 11.71
CA ASP A 58 -9.33 -10.52 11.79
C ASP A 58 -9.96 -10.82 10.41
N PHE A 59 -9.18 -10.68 9.35
CA PHE A 59 -9.58 -10.98 7.97
C PHE A 59 -8.71 -12.09 7.36
N PRO A 60 -9.21 -12.81 6.35
CA PRO A 60 -8.45 -13.85 5.67
C PRO A 60 -7.36 -13.25 4.78
N VAL A 61 -6.11 -13.62 5.02
CA VAL A 61 -4.95 -13.20 4.23
C VAL A 61 -3.87 -14.28 4.34
N GLU A 62 -3.03 -14.42 3.33
CA GLU A 62 -1.91 -15.35 3.36
C GLU A 62 -0.89 -14.97 4.43
N ARG A 63 -0.38 -15.99 5.16
CA ARG A 63 0.58 -15.81 6.25
C ARG A 63 1.92 -16.42 5.89
N ILE A 64 2.97 -15.64 6.02
CA ILE A 64 4.34 -15.97 5.60
C ILE A 64 5.27 -15.81 6.78
N ASP A 65 6.14 -16.77 6.99
CA ASP A 65 7.23 -16.63 7.97
C ASP A 65 8.34 -15.75 7.39
N ALA A 66 8.38 -14.50 7.85
CA ALA A 66 9.34 -13.49 7.38
C ALA A 66 10.82 -13.87 7.63
N TYR A 67 11.09 -14.82 8.53
CA TYR A 67 12.46 -15.25 8.83
C TYR A 67 13.01 -16.29 7.87
N THR A 68 12.13 -17.00 7.15
CA THR A 68 12.52 -18.15 6.33
C THR A 68 12.12 -18.03 4.86
N VAL A 69 11.18 -17.14 4.53
CA VAL A 69 10.68 -16.96 3.17
C VAL A 69 11.78 -16.50 2.21
N THR A 70 11.69 -16.94 0.97
CA THR A 70 12.55 -16.50 -0.14
C THR A 70 11.79 -15.61 -1.11
N ALA A 71 12.51 -14.81 -1.92
CA ALA A 71 11.88 -13.97 -2.92
C ALA A 71 11.15 -14.77 -4.00
N GLU A 72 11.62 -15.97 -4.33
CA GLU A 72 11.00 -16.91 -5.26
C GLU A 72 9.63 -17.38 -4.78
N GLU A 73 9.44 -17.49 -3.46
CA GLU A 73 8.14 -17.83 -2.86
C GLU A 73 7.18 -16.64 -2.86
N LEU A 74 7.69 -15.42 -2.83
CA LEU A 74 6.88 -14.19 -2.91
C LEU A 74 6.44 -13.84 -4.34
N ALA A 75 7.27 -14.11 -5.33
CA ALA A 75 7.02 -13.73 -6.72
C ALA A 75 5.66 -14.20 -7.30
N PRO A 76 5.17 -15.44 -7.01
CA PRO A 76 3.86 -15.89 -7.49
C PRO A 76 2.67 -15.09 -6.94
N LEU A 77 2.85 -14.38 -5.82
CA LEU A 77 1.82 -13.51 -5.25
C LEU A 77 1.66 -12.20 -6.01
N ASN A 78 2.57 -11.93 -6.96
CA ASN A 78 2.57 -10.74 -7.81
C ASN A 78 2.37 -9.44 -7.00
N PRO A 79 3.25 -9.13 -6.03
CA PRO A 79 3.15 -7.91 -5.26
C PRO A 79 3.65 -6.69 -6.06
N ASP A 80 3.03 -5.54 -5.84
CA ASP A 80 3.56 -4.25 -6.31
C ASP A 80 4.71 -3.78 -5.41
N VAL A 81 4.66 -4.14 -4.13
CA VAL A 81 5.72 -3.82 -3.17
C VAL A 81 5.76 -4.81 -2.00
N VAL A 82 6.98 -5.11 -1.54
CA VAL A 82 7.24 -5.89 -0.32
C VAL A 82 7.81 -4.96 0.76
N ILE A 83 7.17 -4.89 1.92
CA ILE A 83 7.62 -4.06 3.06
C ILE A 83 8.35 -4.95 4.06
N LEU A 84 9.59 -4.56 4.39
CA LEU A 84 10.50 -5.32 5.25
C LEU A 84 10.92 -4.48 6.46
N ALA A 85 11.09 -5.11 7.64
CA ALA A 85 11.77 -4.50 8.78
C ALA A 85 13.27 -4.81 8.81
N PHE A 86 13.66 -5.96 8.25
CA PHE A 86 15.02 -6.46 8.27
C PHE A 86 15.32 -7.23 6.98
N ASP A 87 16.59 -7.28 6.62
CA ASP A 87 17.10 -8.14 5.55
C ASP A 87 17.47 -9.52 6.14
N PHE A 88 16.45 -10.37 6.36
CA PHE A 88 16.70 -11.73 6.83
C PHE A 88 17.17 -12.63 5.70
N ASN A 89 18.25 -13.39 5.95
CA ASN A 89 18.80 -14.38 5.02
C ASN A 89 19.11 -13.83 3.60
N GLY A 90 19.34 -12.51 3.45
CA GLY A 90 19.62 -11.90 2.16
C GLY A 90 18.39 -11.79 1.25
N ILE A 91 17.20 -11.70 1.82
CA ILE A 91 15.95 -11.58 1.05
C ILE A 91 15.97 -10.37 0.10
N VAL A 92 16.65 -9.29 0.49
CA VAL A 92 16.78 -8.08 -0.34
C VAL A 92 17.46 -8.40 -1.67
N GLU A 93 18.58 -9.14 -1.65
CA GLU A 93 19.25 -9.60 -2.88
C GLU A 93 18.32 -10.49 -3.73
N GLY A 94 17.55 -11.36 -3.07
CA GLY A 94 16.55 -12.19 -3.75
C GLY A 94 15.46 -11.37 -4.43
N LEU A 95 14.92 -10.35 -3.76
CA LEU A 95 13.91 -9.45 -4.33
C LEU A 95 14.44 -8.68 -5.54
N GLU A 96 15.68 -8.16 -5.46
CA GLU A 96 16.36 -7.50 -6.57
C GLU A 96 16.53 -8.45 -7.78
N ASN A 97 16.94 -9.70 -7.53
CA ASN A 97 17.11 -10.71 -8.58
C ASN A 97 15.78 -11.12 -9.24
N GLN A 98 14.66 -11.04 -8.52
CA GLN A 98 13.30 -11.30 -9.00
C GLN A 98 12.63 -10.04 -9.57
N GLU A 99 13.32 -8.90 -9.60
CA GLU A 99 12.78 -7.60 -10.03
C GLU A 99 11.52 -7.17 -9.24
N LEU A 100 11.42 -7.59 -7.97
CA LEU A 100 10.34 -7.21 -7.07
C LEU A 100 10.67 -5.91 -6.33
N ASN A 101 9.75 -4.95 -6.36
CA ASN A 101 9.93 -3.72 -5.60
C ASN A 101 9.83 -4.01 -4.09
N TYR A 102 10.68 -3.36 -3.32
CA TYR A 102 10.65 -3.48 -1.86
C TYR A 102 10.94 -2.15 -1.18
N VAL A 103 10.52 -2.04 0.08
CA VAL A 103 10.90 -0.94 0.98
C VAL A 103 11.36 -1.53 2.30
N LEU A 104 12.60 -1.21 2.68
CA LEU A 104 13.18 -1.60 3.96
C LEU A 104 12.97 -0.48 4.98
N LEU A 105 12.14 -0.72 5.98
CA LEU A 105 11.83 0.21 7.08
C LEU A 105 12.29 -0.42 8.40
N PRO A 106 13.54 -0.18 8.82
CA PRO A 106 14.07 -0.76 10.04
C PRO A 106 13.38 -0.18 11.29
N PRO A 107 13.47 -0.85 12.46
CA PRO A 107 12.83 -0.36 13.69
C PRO A 107 13.17 1.11 13.97
N ALA A 108 12.12 1.89 14.22
CA ALA A 108 12.24 3.32 14.53
C ALA A 108 13.07 3.56 15.81
N LYS A 109 13.94 4.56 15.78
CA LYS A 109 14.82 4.91 16.90
C LYS A 109 14.31 6.11 17.70
N ASN A 110 13.38 6.86 17.13
CA ASN A 110 12.79 8.07 17.70
C ASN A 110 11.40 8.31 17.08
N PHE A 111 10.67 9.30 17.57
CA PHE A 111 9.33 9.62 17.08
C PHE A 111 9.32 10.10 15.62
N GLU A 112 10.34 10.81 15.17
CA GLU A 112 10.41 11.26 13.77
C GLU A 112 10.54 10.09 12.81
N ASP A 113 11.29 9.04 13.18
CA ASP A 113 11.35 7.80 12.39
C ASP A 113 9.97 7.15 12.31
N VAL A 114 9.21 7.11 13.43
CA VAL A 114 7.84 6.56 13.46
C VAL A 114 6.93 7.33 12.50
N TYR A 115 6.93 8.67 12.59
CA TYR A 115 6.11 9.49 11.71
C TYR A 115 6.46 9.28 10.24
N SER A 116 7.74 9.28 9.92
CA SER A 116 8.23 9.05 8.56
C SER A 116 7.80 7.68 8.02
N GLN A 117 7.86 6.64 8.85
CA GLN A 117 7.42 5.28 8.45
C GLN A 117 5.90 5.23 8.22
N ILE A 118 5.08 5.84 9.08
CA ILE A 118 3.63 5.93 8.90
C ILE A 118 3.30 6.64 7.58
N GLU A 119 3.95 7.78 7.30
CA GLU A 119 3.75 8.54 6.07
C GLU A 119 4.20 7.76 4.83
N THR A 120 5.34 7.05 4.91
CA THR A 120 5.82 6.18 3.84
C THR A 120 4.85 5.03 3.56
N ILE A 121 4.39 4.34 4.59
CA ILE A 121 3.42 3.25 4.45
C ILE A 121 2.10 3.80 3.89
N GLY A 122 1.63 4.96 4.38
CA GLY A 122 0.44 5.61 3.86
C GLY A 122 0.49 5.85 2.36
N ALA A 123 1.64 6.33 1.86
CA ALA A 123 1.85 6.52 0.42
C ALA A 123 1.87 5.19 -0.36
N LEU A 124 2.42 4.12 0.21
CA LEU A 124 2.46 2.80 -0.42
C LEU A 124 1.09 2.13 -0.54
N VAL A 125 0.13 2.48 0.32
CA VAL A 125 -1.20 1.88 0.36
C VAL A 125 -2.33 2.86 -0.03
N ASN A 126 -1.99 3.99 -0.67
CA ASN A 126 -2.92 5.06 -1.07
C ASN A 126 -3.74 5.62 0.10
N LYS A 127 -3.09 5.84 1.26
CA LYS A 127 -3.66 6.37 2.52
C LYS A 127 -2.87 7.56 3.06
N GLU A 128 -2.41 8.45 2.18
CA GLU A 128 -1.60 9.61 2.56
C GLU A 128 -2.33 10.55 3.51
N SER A 129 -3.64 10.75 3.29
CA SER A 129 -4.47 11.63 4.11
C SER A 129 -4.62 11.10 5.54
N GLU A 130 -4.86 9.80 5.67
CA GLU A 130 -4.99 9.09 6.94
C GLU A 130 -3.65 9.08 7.68
N ALA A 131 -2.55 8.83 6.98
CA ALA A 131 -1.20 8.87 7.53
C ALA A 131 -0.84 10.25 8.08
N PHE A 132 -1.11 11.32 7.30
CA PHE A 132 -0.89 12.69 7.75
C PHE A 132 -1.74 13.05 8.98
N SER A 133 -3.02 12.66 8.99
CA SER A 133 -3.88 12.89 10.15
C SER A 133 -3.38 12.15 11.38
N THR A 134 -3.00 10.89 11.24
CA THR A 134 -2.47 10.06 12.32
C THR A 134 -1.19 10.65 12.91
N THR A 135 -0.21 11.00 12.07
CA THR A 135 1.07 11.57 12.54
C THR A 135 0.89 12.93 13.20
N ARG A 136 0.01 13.78 12.67
CA ARG A 136 -0.34 15.07 13.26
C ARG A 136 -0.94 14.89 14.67
N ASP A 137 -1.89 13.99 14.82
CA ASP A 137 -2.59 13.77 16.09
C ASP A 137 -1.65 13.12 17.12
N MET A 138 -0.75 12.23 16.70
CA MET A 138 0.33 11.70 17.54
C MET A 138 1.27 12.82 18.04
N LYS A 139 1.70 13.73 17.16
CA LYS A 139 2.58 14.86 17.51
C LYS A 139 1.93 15.77 18.56
N ILE A 140 0.64 16.06 18.39
CA ILE A 140 -0.12 16.89 19.35
C ILE A 140 -0.17 16.21 20.71
N GLU A 141 -0.50 14.91 20.76
CA GLU A 141 -0.65 14.19 22.02
C GLU A 141 0.70 14.02 22.74
N ILE A 142 1.78 13.71 22.02
CA ILE A 142 3.11 13.60 22.60
C ILE A 142 3.56 14.94 23.20
N ASN A 143 3.38 16.06 22.48
CA ASN A 143 3.70 17.40 23.02
C ASN A 143 2.87 17.71 24.26
N ARG A 144 1.58 17.38 24.27
CA ARG A 144 0.73 17.56 25.44
C ARG A 144 1.22 16.78 26.67
N ILE A 145 1.73 15.56 26.45
CA ILE A 145 2.31 14.75 27.55
C ILE A 145 3.61 15.37 28.06
N LEU A 146 4.49 15.79 27.16
CA LEU A 146 5.78 16.38 27.51
C LEU A 146 5.63 17.72 28.25
N ASP A 147 4.65 18.55 27.87
CA ASP A 147 4.37 19.84 28.51
C ASP A 147 3.80 19.69 29.93
N ASN A 148 3.28 18.51 30.27
CA ASN A 148 2.70 18.20 31.59
C ASN A 148 3.63 17.35 32.48
N ALA A 149 4.84 17.01 32.02
CA ALA A 149 5.82 16.18 32.75
C ALA A 149 6.84 17.03 33.50
#